data_8920abe6021d71b99d0bcd2cb2eca0c7
#
_entry.id   8920abe6021d71b99d0bcd2cb2eca0c7
#
_cell.length_a   1.000
_cell.length_b   1.000
_cell.length_c   1.000
_cell.angle_alpha   90.00
_cell.angle_beta   90.00
_cell.angle_gamma   90.00
#
_symmetry.space_group_name_H-M   'P 1'
#
loop_
_entity.id
_entity.type
_entity.pdbx_description
1 polymer ?
#
loop_
_entity_poly.entity_id
_entity_poly.type
_entity_poly.pdbx_seq_one_letter_code
_entity_poly.pdbx_strand_id
1 'polypeptide(L)'
;MREMPKDERPYEKCARLGADSLSDVELLAVLLRTGTQGENAVDLARRVLYHAGENGILGIHQFNVERLKKIKGIGQVKAIQISCISELAKRLSKASYEETVCFTEPKTIAQYYMEDLRHEKQEHMKLLMLNSKAKLLGETNISKGTVNASLITPRELFIEALQKNAVSIIILHNHPSGDPTPSREDMLTTKRILDAGALIGIDLLDHIIIGNN
;
A
#
# COMPACT_ATOMS: atom_id res chain seq x y z
N MET A 1 -19.26 17.01 21.30
CA MET A 1 -18.49 16.50 22.46
C MET A 1 -18.98 17.01 23.83
N ARG A 2 -19.73 18.11 23.94
CA ARG A 2 -20.27 18.57 25.26
C ARG A 2 -21.36 17.63 25.83
N GLU A 3 -21.99 16.81 25.00
CA GLU A 3 -23.03 15.83 25.40
C GLU A 3 -22.49 14.44 25.77
N MET A 4 -21.18 14.17 25.51
CA MET A 4 -20.55 12.90 25.84
C MET A 4 -19.87 13.01 27.23
N PRO A 5 -20.09 12.03 28.14
CA PRO A 5 -19.39 11.98 29.42
C PRO A 5 -17.87 12.16 29.22
N LYS A 6 -17.21 12.85 30.15
CA LYS A 6 -15.78 13.16 30.01
C LYS A 6 -14.97 11.88 29.76
N ASP A 7 -15.24 10.84 30.52
CA ASP A 7 -14.48 9.58 30.49
C ASP A 7 -14.66 8.79 29.19
N GLU A 8 -15.70 9.08 28.40
CA GLU A 8 -15.99 8.44 27.12
C GLU A 8 -15.47 9.25 25.92
N ARG A 9 -14.96 10.45 26.16
CA ARG A 9 -14.38 11.23 25.06
C ARG A 9 -13.12 10.57 24.57
N PRO A 10 -12.93 10.44 23.23
CA PRO A 10 -11.80 9.72 22.68
C PRO A 10 -10.43 10.17 23.21
N TYR A 11 -10.26 11.46 23.48
CA TYR A 11 -9.01 12.02 23.99
C TYR A 11 -8.73 11.56 25.43
N GLU A 12 -9.73 11.65 26.30
CA GLU A 12 -9.65 11.24 27.71
C GLU A 12 -9.56 9.69 27.83
N LYS A 13 -10.30 8.99 26.99
CA LYS A 13 -10.22 7.53 26.88
C LYS A 13 -8.82 7.08 26.46
N CYS A 14 -8.24 7.71 25.43
CA CYS A 14 -6.88 7.44 24.98
C CYS A 14 -5.84 7.70 26.09
N ALA A 15 -5.95 8.82 26.80
CA ALA A 15 -5.03 9.17 27.89
C ALA A 15 -5.09 8.20 29.06
N ARG A 16 -6.25 7.61 29.33
CA ARG A 16 -6.47 6.67 30.43
C ARG A 16 -6.14 5.22 30.09
N LEU A 17 -6.52 4.77 28.91
CA LEU A 17 -6.51 3.35 28.53
C LEU A 17 -5.53 3.01 27.41
N GLY A 18 -4.89 4.01 26.79
CA GLY A 18 -4.03 3.82 25.64
C GLY A 18 -4.78 3.91 24.30
N ALA A 19 -4.01 4.09 23.22
CA ALA A 19 -4.57 4.24 21.88
C ALA A 19 -5.15 2.92 21.33
N ASP A 20 -4.67 1.80 21.78
CA ASP A 20 -5.14 0.44 21.44
C ASP A 20 -6.57 0.15 21.92
N SER A 21 -7.05 0.90 22.89
CA SER A 21 -8.44 0.81 23.37
C SER A 21 -9.46 1.54 22.49
N LEU A 22 -9.00 2.34 21.53
CA LEU A 22 -9.85 3.17 20.69
C LEU A 22 -10.29 2.40 19.42
N SER A 23 -11.55 2.60 19.02
CA SER A 23 -12.02 2.21 17.70
C SER A 23 -11.41 3.09 16.60
N ASP A 24 -11.45 2.67 15.35
CA ASP A 24 -10.97 3.43 14.20
C ASP A 24 -11.58 4.84 14.11
N VAL A 25 -12.88 4.93 14.42
CA VAL A 25 -13.59 6.22 14.48
C VAL A 25 -13.02 7.11 15.58
N GLU A 26 -12.76 6.55 16.76
CA GLU A 26 -12.22 7.28 17.90
C GLU A 26 -10.77 7.71 17.65
N LEU A 27 -9.94 6.83 17.07
CA LEU A 27 -8.57 7.17 16.67
C LEU A 27 -8.57 8.35 15.71
N LEU A 28 -9.38 8.27 14.66
CA LEU A 28 -9.47 9.38 13.69
C LEU A 28 -10.02 10.65 14.33
N ALA A 29 -10.98 10.55 15.27
CA ALA A 29 -11.53 11.70 15.99
C ALA A 29 -10.48 12.40 16.86
N VAL A 30 -9.59 11.64 17.51
CA VAL A 30 -8.44 12.19 18.27
C VAL A 30 -7.53 12.98 17.34
N LEU A 31 -7.20 12.42 16.17
CA LEU A 31 -6.33 13.07 15.19
C LEU A 31 -6.94 14.33 14.58
N LEU A 32 -8.25 14.34 14.31
CA LEU A 32 -8.98 15.51 13.81
C LEU A 32 -9.15 16.61 14.87
N ARG A 33 -9.08 16.27 16.16
CA ARG A 33 -9.21 17.12 17.35
C ARG A 33 -10.55 17.84 17.48
N THR A 34 -11.05 18.42 16.41
CA THR A 34 -12.27 19.25 16.40
C THR A 34 -13.20 18.77 15.28
N GLY A 35 -14.49 18.85 15.54
CA GLY A 35 -15.52 18.70 14.52
C GLY A 35 -15.64 19.93 13.61
N THR A 36 -16.85 20.21 13.20
CA THR A 36 -17.25 21.41 12.44
C THR A 36 -18.47 22.05 13.11
N GLN A 37 -18.98 23.14 12.58
CA GLN A 37 -20.15 23.80 13.14
C GLN A 37 -21.35 22.83 13.13
N GLY A 38 -21.87 22.54 14.32
CA GLY A 38 -23.00 21.61 14.53
C GLY A 38 -22.63 20.12 14.53
N GLU A 39 -21.35 19.76 14.46
CA GLU A 39 -20.91 18.36 14.43
C GLU A 39 -19.64 18.18 15.28
N ASN A 40 -19.58 17.13 16.08
CA ASN A 40 -18.40 16.81 16.87
C ASN A 40 -17.32 16.06 16.06
N ALA A 41 -16.13 15.87 16.67
CA ALA A 41 -15.01 15.20 15.99
C ALA A 41 -15.30 13.71 15.69
N VAL A 42 -16.08 13.02 16.52
CA VAL A 42 -16.43 11.61 16.32
C VAL A 42 -17.35 11.44 15.12
N ASP A 43 -18.35 12.32 14.99
CA ASP A 43 -19.27 12.28 13.85
C ASP A 43 -18.57 12.66 12.54
N LEU A 44 -17.64 13.64 12.61
CA LEU A 44 -16.79 13.97 11.46
C LEU A 44 -15.88 12.80 11.05
N ALA A 45 -15.27 12.12 12.01
CA ALA A 45 -14.43 10.93 11.76
C ALA A 45 -15.24 9.80 11.14
N ARG A 46 -16.44 9.52 11.67
CA ARG A 46 -17.37 8.51 11.10
C ARG A 46 -17.71 8.82 9.66
N ARG A 47 -17.96 10.08 9.33
CA ARG A 47 -18.25 10.50 7.97
C ARG A 47 -17.02 10.35 7.05
N VAL A 48 -15.81 10.64 7.49
CA VAL A 48 -14.59 10.40 6.71
C VAL A 48 -14.44 8.92 6.40
N LEU A 49 -14.61 8.04 7.39
CA LEU A 49 -14.55 6.58 7.20
C LEU A 49 -15.67 6.07 6.30
N TYR A 50 -16.87 6.63 6.37
CA TYR A 50 -17.96 6.30 5.46
C TYR A 50 -17.59 6.59 4.00
N HIS A 51 -16.93 7.72 3.73
CA HIS A 51 -16.43 8.05 2.40
C HIS A 51 -15.24 7.19 1.95
N ALA A 52 -14.56 6.52 2.87
CA ALA A 52 -13.50 5.55 2.58
C ALA A 52 -14.07 4.21 2.05
N GLY A 53 -15.39 3.97 2.20
CA GLY A 53 -16.07 2.81 1.69
C GLY A 53 -15.94 1.59 2.59
N GLU A 54 -16.17 0.40 2.02
CA GLU A 54 -16.20 -0.87 2.76
C GLU A 54 -14.84 -1.22 3.39
N ASN A 55 -13.75 -0.67 2.89
CA ASN A 55 -12.41 -0.88 3.42
C ASN A 55 -12.13 -0.13 4.74
N GLY A 56 -13.09 0.64 5.27
CA GLY A 56 -12.95 1.33 6.54
C GLY A 56 -11.69 2.20 6.62
N ILE A 57 -10.88 2.03 7.68
CA ILE A 57 -9.67 2.81 7.89
C ILE A 57 -8.64 2.62 6.77
N LEU A 58 -8.57 1.44 6.17
CA LEU A 58 -7.66 1.15 5.05
C LEU A 58 -8.03 1.96 3.81
N GLY A 59 -9.30 2.29 3.60
CA GLY A 59 -9.75 3.13 2.50
C GLY A 59 -9.23 4.57 2.55
N ILE A 60 -8.70 5.02 3.69
CA ILE A 60 -8.09 6.35 3.84
C ILE A 60 -6.87 6.53 2.93
N HIS A 61 -6.13 5.47 2.64
CA HIS A 61 -4.98 5.52 1.71
C HIS A 61 -5.36 5.93 0.28
N GLN A 62 -6.62 5.75 -0.11
CA GLN A 62 -7.12 6.12 -1.44
C GLN A 62 -7.43 7.61 -1.57
N PHE A 63 -7.37 8.38 -0.48
CA PHE A 63 -7.66 9.80 -0.49
C PHE A 63 -6.41 10.63 -0.78
N ASN A 64 -6.52 11.48 -1.78
CA ASN A 64 -5.63 12.64 -1.89
C ASN A 64 -6.25 13.84 -1.18
N VAL A 65 -5.45 14.88 -0.96
CA VAL A 65 -5.88 16.11 -0.27
C VAL A 65 -7.14 16.73 -0.92
N GLU A 66 -7.23 16.75 -2.24
CA GLU A 66 -8.37 17.34 -2.94
C GLU A 66 -9.66 16.53 -2.75
N ARG A 67 -9.58 15.20 -2.68
CA ARG A 67 -10.74 14.34 -2.38
C ARG A 67 -11.18 14.51 -0.94
N LEU A 68 -10.25 14.59 0.00
CA LEU A 68 -10.56 14.85 1.42
C LEU A 68 -11.26 16.18 1.62
N LYS A 69 -10.83 17.24 0.94
CA LYS A 69 -11.46 18.57 1.01
C LYS A 69 -12.91 18.61 0.54
N LYS A 70 -13.35 17.66 -0.27
CA LYS A 70 -14.77 17.54 -0.69
C LYS A 70 -15.67 17.06 0.46
N ILE A 71 -15.10 16.50 1.53
CA ILE A 71 -15.86 16.07 2.70
C ILE A 71 -16.16 17.31 3.55
N LYS A 72 -17.44 17.61 3.77
CA LYS A 72 -17.87 18.76 4.59
C LYS A 72 -17.20 18.70 5.97
N GLY A 73 -16.53 19.77 6.38
CA GLY A 73 -15.82 19.88 7.66
C GLY A 73 -14.34 19.47 7.59
N ILE A 74 -13.86 18.97 6.47
CA ILE A 74 -12.45 18.72 6.20
C ILE A 74 -11.88 19.86 5.36
N GLY A 75 -11.23 20.82 6.05
CA GLY A 75 -10.47 21.88 5.40
C GLY A 75 -9.04 21.43 5.03
N GLN A 76 -8.27 22.34 4.46
CA GLN A 76 -6.88 22.10 4.02
C GLN A 76 -6.02 21.43 5.11
N VAL A 77 -6.05 21.96 6.33
CA VAL A 77 -5.22 21.45 7.44
C VAL A 77 -5.54 20.01 7.78
N LYS A 78 -6.83 19.69 7.98
CA LYS A 78 -7.26 18.31 8.30
C LYS A 78 -6.98 17.34 7.16
N ALA A 79 -7.15 17.76 5.91
CA ALA A 79 -6.84 16.95 4.75
C ALA A 79 -5.35 16.60 4.70
N ILE A 80 -4.47 17.56 4.93
CA ILE A 80 -3.02 17.34 5.00
C ILE A 80 -2.67 16.42 6.17
N GLN A 81 -3.24 16.62 7.35
CA GLN A 81 -3.01 15.77 8.52
C GLN A 81 -3.35 14.29 8.22
N ILE A 82 -4.51 14.03 7.64
CA ILE A 82 -4.93 12.66 7.27
C ILE A 82 -3.94 12.06 6.25
N SER A 83 -3.55 12.81 5.23
CA SER A 83 -2.59 12.36 4.23
C SER A 83 -1.22 12.05 4.83
N CYS A 84 -0.72 12.89 5.75
CA CYS A 84 0.55 12.66 6.43
C CYS A 84 0.52 11.42 7.33
N ILE A 85 -0.58 11.18 8.04
CA ILE A 85 -0.74 10.00 8.91
C ILE A 85 -0.76 8.73 8.04
N SER A 86 -1.48 8.76 6.93
CA SER A 86 -1.52 7.66 5.97
C SER A 86 -0.12 7.32 5.45
N GLU A 87 0.65 8.33 5.06
CA GLU A 87 2.04 8.15 4.61
C GLU A 87 2.98 7.67 5.72
N LEU A 88 2.82 8.17 6.96
CA LEU A 88 3.59 7.69 8.11
C LEU A 88 3.32 6.22 8.40
N ALA A 89 2.05 5.80 8.39
CA ALA A 89 1.69 4.40 8.60
C ALA A 89 2.35 3.48 7.55
N LYS A 90 2.35 3.90 6.29
CA LYS A 90 3.02 3.22 5.20
C LYS A 90 4.53 3.09 5.41
N ARG A 91 5.20 4.20 5.80
CA ARG A 91 6.64 4.19 6.08
C ARG A 91 7.01 3.35 7.30
N LEU A 92 6.20 3.39 8.37
CA LEU A 92 6.41 2.56 9.55
C LEU A 92 6.27 1.08 9.24
N SER A 93 5.27 0.70 8.43
CA SER A 93 5.10 -0.67 7.95
C SER A 93 6.35 -1.14 7.18
N LYS A 94 6.90 -0.31 6.29
CA LYS A 94 8.14 -0.63 5.57
C LYS A 94 9.37 -0.70 6.47
N ALA A 95 9.56 0.28 7.36
CA ALA A 95 10.73 0.34 8.22
C ALA A 95 10.87 -0.88 9.13
N SER A 96 9.76 -1.50 9.55
CA SER A 96 9.78 -2.73 10.35
C SER A 96 10.37 -3.93 9.57
N TYR A 97 10.47 -3.84 8.25
CA TYR A 97 11.02 -4.88 7.39
C TYR A 97 12.45 -4.59 6.88
N GLU A 98 12.92 -3.33 6.87
CA GLU A 98 14.19 -2.95 6.22
C GLU A 98 15.45 -3.56 6.85
N GLU A 99 15.48 -3.91 8.14
CA GLU A 99 16.68 -4.45 8.80
C GLU A 99 16.90 -5.96 8.60
N THR A 100 15.88 -6.74 8.18
CA THR A 100 15.94 -8.21 8.22
C THR A 100 15.43 -8.93 6.98
N VAL A 101 14.89 -8.24 5.98
CA VAL A 101 14.21 -8.93 4.87
C VAL A 101 15.19 -9.47 3.84
N CYS A 102 15.46 -10.76 3.93
CA CYS A 102 15.87 -11.54 2.76
C CYS A 102 14.60 -11.89 1.98
N PHE A 103 14.54 -11.51 0.71
CA PHE A 103 13.41 -11.82 -0.17
C PHE A 103 13.44 -13.30 -0.61
N THR A 104 13.48 -14.21 0.36
CA THR A 104 13.51 -15.65 0.15
C THR A 104 12.14 -16.29 0.18
N GLU A 105 11.14 -15.63 0.77
CA GLU A 105 9.79 -16.14 0.89
C GLU A 105 8.77 -15.21 0.22
N PRO A 106 7.92 -15.73 -0.70
CA PRO A 106 6.90 -14.96 -1.41
C PRO A 106 5.96 -14.19 -0.47
N LYS A 107 5.59 -14.80 0.67
CA LYS A 107 4.72 -14.20 1.67
C LYS A 107 5.32 -12.94 2.29
N THR A 108 6.61 -12.97 2.60
CA THR A 108 7.33 -11.83 3.17
C THR A 108 7.39 -10.67 2.19
N ILE A 109 7.63 -10.98 0.91
CA ILE A 109 7.65 -9.98 -0.17
C ILE A 109 6.25 -9.38 -0.35
N ALA A 110 5.23 -10.23 -0.41
CA ALA A 110 3.85 -9.78 -0.54
C ALA A 110 3.45 -8.85 0.61
N GLN A 111 3.79 -9.19 1.87
CA GLN A 111 3.51 -8.35 3.04
C GLN A 111 4.25 -7.01 2.98
N TYR A 112 5.50 -6.98 2.54
CA TYR A 112 6.29 -5.76 2.41
C TYR A 112 5.67 -4.76 1.43
N TYR A 113 5.15 -5.26 0.29
CA TYR A 113 4.57 -4.41 -0.75
C TYR A 113 3.05 -4.28 -0.67
N MET A 114 2.40 -4.97 0.27
CA MET A 114 0.94 -5.00 0.39
C MET A 114 0.34 -3.59 0.45
N GLU A 115 0.85 -2.74 1.37
CA GLU A 115 0.32 -1.40 1.57
C GLU A 115 0.62 -0.43 0.41
N ASP A 116 1.60 -0.76 -0.42
CA ASP A 116 1.93 0.04 -1.61
C ASP A 116 0.99 -0.25 -2.77
N LEU A 117 0.52 -1.49 -2.89
CA LEU A 117 -0.08 -1.99 -4.13
C LEU A 117 -1.56 -2.35 -4.01
N ARG A 118 -2.03 -2.88 -2.88
CA ARG A 118 -3.41 -3.37 -2.75
C ARG A 118 -4.49 -2.30 -2.94
N HIS A 119 -4.16 -1.03 -2.75
CA HIS A 119 -5.09 0.08 -2.87
C HIS A 119 -4.99 0.81 -4.21
N GLU A 120 -4.06 0.40 -5.07
CA GLU A 120 -3.89 1.00 -6.37
C GLU A 120 -5.06 0.60 -7.30
N LYS A 121 -5.64 1.62 -7.97
CA LYS A 121 -6.80 1.43 -8.85
C LYS A 121 -6.43 0.95 -10.24
N GLN A 122 -5.16 0.98 -10.54
CA GLN A 122 -4.59 0.53 -11.81
C GLN A 122 -3.59 -0.57 -11.51
N GLU A 123 -3.35 -1.44 -12.48
CA GLU A 123 -2.28 -2.41 -12.38
C GLU A 123 -0.93 -1.70 -12.38
N HIS A 124 -0.12 -2.02 -11.42
CA HIS A 124 1.26 -1.58 -11.29
C HIS A 124 2.15 -2.82 -11.28
N MET A 125 3.11 -2.85 -12.15
CA MET A 125 4.11 -3.90 -12.14
C MET A 125 5.46 -3.35 -11.70
N LYS A 126 6.06 -4.03 -10.73
CA LYS A 126 7.39 -3.73 -10.19
C LYS A 126 8.36 -4.86 -10.51
N LEU A 127 9.59 -4.49 -10.79
CA LEU A 127 10.74 -5.37 -10.86
C LEU A 127 11.56 -5.21 -9.59
N LEU A 128 11.81 -6.31 -8.89
CA LEU A 128 12.73 -6.37 -7.76
C LEU A 128 14.01 -7.04 -8.23
N MET A 129 15.14 -6.44 -7.97
CA MET A 129 16.46 -6.88 -8.40
C MET A 129 17.26 -7.31 -7.18
N LEU A 130 17.77 -8.54 -7.19
CA LEU A 130 18.37 -9.18 -6.01
C LEU A 130 19.81 -9.61 -6.28
N ASN A 131 20.63 -9.60 -5.23
CA ASN A 131 21.95 -10.20 -5.24
C ASN A 131 21.93 -11.70 -4.91
N SER A 132 23.08 -12.36 -4.92
CA SER A 132 23.25 -13.80 -4.61
C SER A 132 22.80 -14.20 -3.19
N LYS A 133 22.58 -13.23 -2.28
CA LYS A 133 22.05 -13.45 -0.92
C LYS A 133 20.56 -13.11 -0.81
N ALA A 134 19.86 -12.99 -1.93
CA ALA A 134 18.46 -12.55 -2.00
C ALA A 134 18.18 -11.19 -1.32
N LYS A 135 19.19 -10.31 -1.23
CA LYS A 135 19.00 -8.94 -0.76
C LYS A 135 18.62 -8.03 -1.91
N LEU A 136 17.70 -7.11 -1.66
CA LEU A 136 17.26 -6.13 -2.64
C LEU A 136 18.39 -5.17 -3.01
N LEU A 137 18.72 -5.11 -4.30
CA LEU A 137 19.67 -4.16 -4.89
C LEU A 137 18.96 -2.89 -5.40
N GLY A 138 17.69 -3.03 -5.74
CA GLY A 138 16.84 -1.95 -6.21
C GLY A 138 15.50 -2.45 -6.71
N GLU A 139 14.57 -1.52 -6.87
CA GLU A 139 13.26 -1.76 -7.46
C GLU A 139 12.96 -0.73 -8.56
N THR A 140 12.19 -1.13 -9.55
CA THR A 140 11.76 -0.24 -10.64
C THR A 140 10.30 -0.53 -10.98
N ASN A 141 9.52 0.53 -11.20
CA ASN A 141 8.17 0.38 -11.74
C ASN A 141 8.27 0.17 -13.26
N ILE A 142 7.88 -0.99 -13.72
CA ILE A 142 7.93 -1.35 -15.15
C ILE A 142 6.73 -0.80 -15.91
N SER A 143 5.57 -0.78 -15.26
CA SER A 143 4.36 -0.27 -15.88
C SER A 143 3.37 0.28 -14.86
N LYS A 144 2.53 1.20 -15.35
CA LYS A 144 1.42 1.82 -14.60
C LYS A 144 0.25 2.05 -15.54
N GLY A 145 -0.93 1.53 -15.17
CA GLY A 145 -2.16 1.72 -15.94
C GLY A 145 -2.68 0.43 -16.57
N THR A 146 -3.60 0.56 -17.53
CA THR A 146 -4.11 -0.56 -18.31
C THR A 146 -2.98 -1.15 -19.16
N VAL A 147 -2.19 -1.99 -18.55
CA VAL A 147 -1.15 -2.69 -19.26
C VAL A 147 -1.72 -4.01 -19.72
N ASN A 148 -1.83 -4.15 -21.02
CA ASN A 148 -1.67 -5.47 -21.58
C ASN A 148 -0.32 -5.98 -21.09
N ALA A 149 -0.31 -7.00 -20.22
CA ALA A 149 0.91 -7.69 -19.81
C ALA A 149 1.75 -8.13 -21.04
N SER A 150 1.11 -8.19 -22.21
CA SER A 150 1.74 -8.39 -23.51
C SER A 150 2.73 -7.29 -23.95
N LEU A 151 2.69 -6.09 -23.36
CA LEU A 151 3.59 -4.98 -23.71
C LEU A 151 4.90 -5.01 -22.90
N ILE A 152 4.98 -5.80 -21.83
CA ILE A 152 6.19 -5.93 -21.05
C ILE A 152 7.17 -6.82 -21.80
N THR A 153 8.26 -6.22 -22.23
CA THR A 153 9.29 -6.96 -22.96
C THR A 153 10.37 -7.43 -21.99
N PRO A 154 10.83 -8.70 -22.10
CA PRO A 154 11.97 -9.17 -21.30
C PRO A 154 13.18 -8.27 -21.44
N ARG A 155 13.37 -7.65 -22.63
CA ARG A 155 14.48 -6.73 -22.89
C ARG A 155 14.55 -5.59 -21.88
N GLU A 156 13.43 -4.91 -21.59
CA GLU A 156 13.40 -3.76 -20.66
C GLU A 156 13.71 -4.20 -19.24
N LEU A 157 13.12 -5.31 -18.79
CA LEU A 157 13.37 -5.89 -17.48
C LEU A 157 14.85 -6.23 -17.27
N PHE A 158 15.47 -6.89 -18.24
CA PHE A 158 16.86 -7.32 -18.11
C PHE A 158 17.87 -6.21 -18.32
N ILE A 159 17.53 -5.12 -19.02
CA ILE A 159 18.37 -3.89 -19.04
C ILE A 159 18.49 -3.33 -17.61
N GLU A 160 17.38 -3.17 -16.90
CA GLU A 160 17.38 -2.68 -15.51
C GLU A 160 18.15 -3.63 -14.58
N ALA A 161 17.89 -4.94 -14.70
CA ALA A 161 18.57 -5.95 -13.89
C ALA A 161 20.09 -5.96 -14.10
N LEU A 162 20.56 -5.85 -15.33
CA LEU A 162 21.98 -5.78 -15.67
C LEU A 162 22.64 -4.51 -15.15
N GLN A 163 21.97 -3.35 -15.22
CA GLN A 163 22.48 -2.09 -14.69
C GLN A 163 22.71 -2.14 -13.17
N LYS A 164 21.92 -2.94 -12.46
CA LYS A 164 22.02 -3.15 -11.01
C LYS A 164 22.91 -4.34 -10.63
N ASN A 165 23.52 -5.02 -11.60
CA ASN A 165 24.26 -6.27 -11.38
C ASN A 165 23.44 -7.32 -10.62
N ALA A 166 22.17 -7.42 -10.91
CA ALA A 166 21.28 -8.39 -10.29
C ALA A 166 21.63 -9.81 -10.73
N VAL A 167 21.60 -10.74 -9.79
CA VAL A 167 21.77 -12.18 -10.02
C VAL A 167 20.42 -12.86 -10.24
N SER A 168 19.38 -12.30 -9.62
CA SER A 168 18.01 -12.77 -9.76
C SER A 168 17.03 -11.62 -9.68
N ILE A 169 15.83 -11.87 -10.17
CA ILE A 169 14.73 -10.91 -10.18
C ILE A 169 13.45 -11.53 -9.63
N ILE A 170 12.58 -10.68 -9.14
CA ILE A 170 11.18 -11.02 -8.82
C ILE A 170 10.30 -9.99 -9.51
N ILE A 171 9.19 -10.44 -10.06
CA ILE A 171 8.15 -9.59 -10.60
C ILE A 171 7.01 -9.54 -9.58
N LEU A 172 6.48 -8.35 -9.39
CA LEU A 172 5.40 -8.10 -8.45
C LEU A 172 4.37 -7.20 -9.13
N HIS A 173 3.08 -7.58 -9.11
CA HIS A 173 2.01 -6.69 -9.58
C HIS A 173 0.76 -6.83 -8.72
N ASN A 174 -0.14 -5.85 -8.79
CA ASN A 174 -1.43 -5.90 -8.14
C ASN A 174 -2.56 -6.12 -9.13
N HIS A 175 -3.58 -6.82 -8.68
CA HIS A 175 -4.87 -6.89 -9.36
C HIS A 175 -5.84 -5.91 -8.70
N PRO A 176 -6.32 -4.85 -9.40
CA PRO A 176 -7.31 -3.92 -8.87
C PRO A 176 -8.65 -4.57 -8.51
N SER A 177 -8.95 -5.76 -9.06
CA SER A 177 -10.10 -6.58 -8.68
C SER A 177 -10.03 -7.10 -7.25
N GLY A 178 -8.83 -7.17 -6.66
CA GLY A 178 -8.56 -7.75 -5.35
C GLY A 178 -8.36 -9.28 -5.37
N ASP A 179 -8.58 -9.95 -6.48
CA ASP A 179 -8.33 -11.40 -6.64
C ASP A 179 -6.89 -11.64 -7.11
N PRO A 180 -6.03 -12.29 -6.29
CA PRO A 180 -4.64 -12.56 -6.65
C PRO A 180 -4.47 -13.76 -7.62
N THR A 181 -5.55 -14.34 -8.12
CA THR A 181 -5.47 -15.46 -9.07
C THR A 181 -4.78 -15.01 -10.36
N PRO A 182 -3.70 -15.69 -10.80
CA PRO A 182 -2.98 -15.31 -12.00
C PRO A 182 -3.85 -15.46 -13.26
N SER A 183 -3.82 -14.45 -14.11
CA SER A 183 -4.46 -14.52 -15.43
C SER A 183 -3.65 -15.36 -16.41
N ARG A 184 -4.22 -15.67 -17.58
CA ARG A 184 -3.51 -16.35 -18.66
C ARG A 184 -2.34 -15.51 -19.17
N GLU A 185 -2.53 -14.21 -19.24
CA GLU A 185 -1.52 -13.23 -19.65
C GLU A 185 -0.35 -13.18 -18.68
N ASP A 186 -0.61 -13.25 -17.37
CA ASP A 186 0.43 -13.32 -16.33
C ASP A 186 1.29 -14.57 -16.49
N MET A 187 0.65 -15.72 -16.69
CA MET A 187 1.36 -16.98 -16.90
C MET A 187 2.23 -16.96 -18.17
N LEU A 188 1.74 -16.38 -19.27
CA LEU A 188 2.51 -16.25 -20.51
C LEU A 188 3.69 -15.27 -20.33
N THR A 189 3.49 -14.17 -19.64
CA THR A 189 4.53 -13.18 -19.33
C THR A 189 5.59 -13.79 -18.43
N THR A 190 5.19 -14.49 -17.37
CA THR A 190 6.09 -15.23 -16.48
C THR A 190 6.97 -16.18 -17.27
N LYS A 191 6.37 -17.00 -18.16
CA LYS A 191 7.13 -17.95 -18.97
C LYS A 191 8.14 -17.26 -19.87
N ARG A 192 7.74 -16.20 -20.58
CA ARG A 192 8.65 -15.45 -21.48
C ARG A 192 9.85 -14.87 -20.73
N ILE A 193 9.62 -14.35 -19.51
CA ILE A 193 10.68 -13.76 -18.69
C ILE A 193 11.58 -14.85 -18.12
N LEU A 194 11.01 -15.98 -17.67
CA LEU A 194 11.78 -17.13 -17.20
C LEU A 194 12.72 -17.66 -18.30
N ASP A 195 12.19 -17.88 -19.51
CA ASP A 195 12.96 -18.38 -20.64
C ASP A 195 14.10 -17.40 -21.03
N ALA A 196 13.82 -16.10 -21.03
CA ALA A 196 14.82 -15.08 -21.34
C ALA A 196 15.88 -14.94 -20.23
N GLY A 197 15.47 -15.04 -18.96
CA GLY A 197 16.38 -15.00 -17.81
C GLY A 197 17.38 -16.15 -17.82
N ALA A 198 16.93 -17.35 -18.14
CA ALA A 198 17.81 -18.51 -18.28
C ALA A 198 18.90 -18.34 -19.35
N LEU A 199 18.60 -17.62 -20.44
CA LEU A 199 19.59 -17.31 -21.49
C LEU A 199 20.59 -16.24 -21.08
N ILE A 200 20.18 -15.30 -20.23
CA ILE A 200 21.00 -14.16 -19.79
C ILE A 200 21.81 -14.51 -18.53
N GLY A 201 21.41 -15.54 -17.78
CA GLY A 201 22.01 -15.92 -16.50
C GLY A 201 21.48 -15.08 -15.32
N ILE A 202 20.25 -14.55 -15.41
CA ILE A 202 19.54 -13.85 -14.34
C ILE A 202 18.22 -14.56 -14.09
N ASP A 203 18.10 -15.24 -12.95
CA ASP A 203 16.96 -16.09 -12.66
C ASP A 203 15.72 -15.27 -12.26
N LEU A 204 14.56 -15.60 -12.83
CA LEU A 204 13.28 -15.19 -12.29
C LEU A 204 12.92 -16.11 -11.13
N LEU A 205 13.01 -15.60 -9.89
CA LEU A 205 12.72 -16.40 -8.67
C LEU A 205 11.22 -16.57 -8.46
N ASP A 206 10.44 -15.51 -8.71
CA ASP A 206 8.99 -15.54 -8.50
C ASP A 206 8.26 -14.46 -9.29
N HIS A 207 6.95 -14.65 -9.43
CA HIS A 207 6.00 -13.66 -9.93
C HIS A 207 4.83 -13.57 -8.95
N ILE A 208 4.81 -12.51 -8.15
CA ILE A 208 3.90 -12.33 -7.01
C ILE A 208 2.75 -11.41 -7.41
N ILE A 209 1.53 -11.81 -7.11
CA ILE A 209 0.33 -11.03 -7.37
C ILE A 209 -0.28 -10.57 -6.05
N ILE A 210 -0.48 -9.27 -5.91
CA ILE A 210 -1.09 -8.64 -4.74
C ILE A 210 -2.58 -8.45 -4.97
N GLY A 211 -3.39 -9.07 -4.13
CA GLY A 211 -4.82 -8.84 -4.02
C GLY A 211 -5.19 -8.04 -2.78
N ASN A 212 -6.46 -8.11 -2.38
CA ASN A 212 -6.98 -7.38 -1.20
C ASN A 212 -6.98 -8.22 0.10
N ASN A 213 -6.50 -9.45 0.06
CA ASN A 213 -6.50 -10.36 1.22
C ASN A 213 -5.20 -10.29 2.01
#